data_086ded54adf641f89eb9c349b04d8cb4
#
_entry.id   086ded54adf641f89eb9c349b04d8cb4
#
_cell.length_a   1.000
_cell.length_b   1.000
_cell.length_c   1.000
_cell.angle_alpha   90.00
_cell.angle_beta   90.00
_cell.angle_gamma   90.00
#
_symmetry.space_group_name_H-M   'P 1'
#
loop_
_entity.id
_entity.type
_entity.pdbx_description
1 polymer ?
#
loop_
_entity_poly.entity_id
_entity_poly.type
_entity_poly.pdbx_seq_one_letter_code
_entity_poly.pdbx_strand_id
1 'polypeptide(L)'
;MKNMKKNWKKNLMAAGILFVVCVGIYANWSFTKDEQVANLTDKLDSDKLLSEAGVVLDSGDTLDVDNPDNTLTDYFAAVRLSRQEARDNAVGLLQEAMAYGDSEQAAQSGVQLEQLIQTGLCEAQIESLIIAKGYVDCVAYMSEDGISVAVAAPEGGLQQADVAVIADIVMTQTDYAIGQIRVVEVQ
;
A
#
# COMPACT_ATOMS: atom_id res chain seq x y z
N MET A 1 -57.77 -27.99 -19.93
CA MET A 1 -56.34 -27.95 -20.33
C MET A 1 -55.82 -26.59 -20.84
N LYS A 2 -56.68 -25.57 -21.00
CA LYS A 2 -56.27 -24.25 -21.56
C LYS A 2 -55.59 -23.31 -20.54
N ASN A 3 -55.84 -23.45 -19.23
CA ASN A 3 -55.31 -22.57 -18.19
C ASN A 3 -53.89 -22.92 -17.73
N MET A 4 -53.44 -24.15 -17.91
CA MET A 4 -52.08 -24.59 -17.53
C MET A 4 -50.98 -23.99 -18.42
N LYS A 5 -51.23 -23.75 -19.71
CA LYS A 5 -50.28 -23.14 -20.65
C LYS A 5 -50.08 -21.66 -20.44
N LYS A 6 -51.10 -20.94 -19.87
CA LYS A 6 -51.03 -19.48 -19.60
C LYS A 6 -50.20 -19.19 -18.36
N ASN A 7 -50.28 -20.03 -17.35
CA ASN A 7 -49.49 -19.88 -16.12
C ASN A 7 -48.05 -20.30 -16.31
N TRP A 8 -47.78 -21.27 -17.20
CA TRP A 8 -46.42 -21.71 -17.51
C TRP A 8 -45.59 -20.58 -18.17
N LYS A 9 -46.19 -19.79 -19.10
CA LYS A 9 -45.50 -18.64 -19.69
C LYS A 9 -45.20 -17.53 -18.66
N LYS A 10 -46.08 -17.30 -17.71
CA LYS A 10 -45.88 -16.33 -16.60
C LYS A 10 -44.77 -16.79 -15.65
N ASN A 11 -44.75 -18.08 -15.32
CA ASN A 11 -43.71 -18.66 -14.48
C ASN A 11 -42.35 -18.71 -15.19
N LEU A 12 -42.34 -18.93 -16.52
CA LEU A 12 -41.10 -18.87 -17.32
C LEU A 12 -40.56 -17.43 -17.38
N MET A 13 -41.43 -16.43 -17.50
CA MET A 13 -41.03 -15.02 -17.46
C MET A 13 -40.51 -14.61 -16.08
N ALA A 14 -41.15 -15.05 -15.01
CA ALA A 14 -40.68 -14.79 -13.64
C ALA A 14 -39.33 -15.47 -13.35
N ALA A 15 -39.16 -16.71 -13.82
CA ALA A 15 -37.87 -17.42 -13.70
C ALA A 15 -36.75 -16.73 -14.50
N GLY A 16 -37.05 -16.19 -15.68
CA GLY A 16 -36.09 -15.43 -16.48
C GLY A 16 -35.64 -14.14 -15.79
N ILE A 17 -36.56 -13.40 -15.20
CA ILE A 17 -36.24 -12.17 -14.44
C ILE A 17 -35.38 -12.50 -13.22
N LEU A 18 -35.73 -13.54 -12.49
CA LEU A 18 -34.99 -13.99 -11.30
C LEU A 18 -33.58 -14.45 -11.67
N PHE A 19 -33.41 -15.13 -12.79
CA PHE A 19 -32.10 -15.53 -13.29
C PHE A 19 -31.22 -14.32 -13.65
N VAL A 20 -31.78 -13.31 -14.32
CA VAL A 20 -31.03 -12.07 -14.66
C VAL A 20 -30.59 -11.31 -13.40
N VAL A 21 -31.47 -11.25 -12.37
CA VAL A 21 -31.13 -10.62 -11.08
C VAL A 21 -30.02 -11.41 -10.37
N CYS A 22 -30.12 -12.74 -10.33
CA CYS A 22 -29.07 -13.58 -9.73
C CYS A 22 -27.71 -13.44 -10.47
N VAL A 23 -27.71 -13.39 -11.80
CA VAL A 23 -26.51 -13.16 -12.60
C VAL A 23 -25.96 -11.77 -12.35
N GLY A 24 -26.81 -10.74 -12.24
CA GLY A 24 -26.39 -9.38 -11.92
C GLY A 24 -25.76 -9.25 -10.54
N ILE A 25 -26.34 -9.89 -9.52
CA ILE A 25 -25.79 -9.93 -8.16
C ILE A 25 -24.46 -10.71 -8.14
N TYR A 26 -24.40 -11.85 -8.84
CA TYR A 26 -23.17 -12.66 -8.93
C TYR A 26 -22.04 -11.92 -9.66
N ALA A 27 -22.35 -11.26 -10.77
CA ALA A 27 -21.38 -10.46 -11.50
C ALA A 27 -20.90 -9.26 -10.65
N ASN A 28 -21.81 -8.53 -10.00
CA ASN A 28 -21.45 -7.43 -9.11
C ASN A 28 -20.58 -7.90 -7.94
N TRP A 29 -20.90 -9.04 -7.32
CA TRP A 29 -20.12 -9.60 -6.22
C TRP A 29 -18.76 -10.11 -6.68
N SER A 30 -18.66 -10.70 -7.88
CA SER A 30 -17.38 -11.15 -8.46
C SER A 30 -16.47 -9.99 -8.83
N PHE A 31 -17.01 -8.90 -9.40
CA PHE A 31 -16.23 -7.71 -9.75
C PHE A 31 -15.78 -6.93 -8.51
N THR A 32 -16.58 -6.88 -7.45
CA THR A 32 -16.25 -6.08 -6.25
C THR A 32 -15.14 -6.74 -5.41
N LYS A 33 -14.97 -8.07 -5.46
CA LYS A 33 -13.92 -8.75 -4.70
C LYS A 33 -12.52 -8.48 -5.25
N ASP A 34 -12.37 -8.40 -6.57
CA ASP A 34 -11.05 -8.24 -7.19
C ASP A 34 -10.55 -6.79 -7.15
N GLU A 35 -11.46 -5.79 -7.16
CA GLU A 35 -11.05 -4.38 -7.16
C GLU A 35 -10.59 -3.87 -5.78
N GLN A 36 -11.16 -4.36 -4.68
CA GLN A 36 -10.80 -3.83 -3.34
C GLN A 36 -9.42 -4.30 -2.88
N VAL A 37 -9.06 -5.54 -3.15
CA VAL A 37 -7.74 -6.07 -2.77
C VAL A 37 -6.65 -5.54 -3.70
N ALA A 38 -6.92 -5.47 -5.02
CA ALA A 38 -5.99 -4.90 -5.99
C ALA A 38 -5.70 -3.41 -5.72
N ASN A 39 -6.74 -2.62 -5.35
CA ASN A 39 -6.56 -1.22 -5.00
C ASN A 39 -5.77 -0.99 -3.71
N LEU A 40 -5.80 -1.93 -2.76
CA LEU A 40 -5.03 -1.83 -1.53
C LEU A 40 -3.54 -2.06 -1.79
N THR A 41 -3.22 -3.10 -2.57
CA THR A 41 -1.85 -3.43 -2.96
C THR A 41 -1.24 -2.33 -3.83
N ASP A 42 -2.02 -1.79 -4.79
CA ASP A 42 -1.58 -0.69 -5.67
C ASP A 42 -1.35 0.63 -4.90
N LYS A 43 -2.10 0.88 -3.83
CA LYS A 43 -1.90 2.07 -2.96
C LYS A 43 -0.72 1.93 -1.99
N LEU A 44 -0.30 0.71 -1.69
CA LEU A 44 0.84 0.42 -0.82
C LEU A 44 2.12 0.10 -1.62
N ASP A 45 2.05 0.18 -2.96
CA ASP A 45 3.21 -0.03 -3.81
C ASP A 45 4.24 1.09 -3.59
N SER A 46 5.45 0.70 -3.19
CA SER A 46 6.54 1.61 -2.85
C SER A 46 6.92 2.54 -4.00
N ASP A 47 6.92 2.02 -5.24
CA ASP A 47 7.29 2.82 -6.42
C ASP A 47 6.24 3.90 -6.71
N LYS A 48 4.96 3.63 -6.42
CA LYS A 48 3.86 4.57 -6.63
C LYS A 48 3.82 5.64 -5.53
N LEU A 49 4.03 5.26 -4.27
CA LEU A 49 4.09 6.21 -3.16
C LEU A 49 5.28 7.18 -3.31
N LEU A 50 6.44 6.70 -3.74
CA LEU A 50 7.61 7.54 -4.03
C LEU A 50 7.36 8.47 -5.24
N SER A 51 6.65 7.97 -6.27
CA SER A 51 6.27 8.77 -7.45
C SER A 51 5.20 9.81 -7.13
N GLU A 52 4.21 9.46 -6.32
CA GLU A 52 3.10 10.33 -5.96
C GLU A 52 3.54 11.44 -4.99
N ALA A 53 4.48 11.17 -4.09
CA ALA A 53 5.11 12.19 -3.27
C ALA A 53 5.89 13.22 -4.11
N GLY A 54 6.53 12.78 -5.21
CA GLY A 54 7.18 13.68 -6.17
C GLY A 54 6.19 14.56 -6.95
N VAL A 55 4.97 14.06 -7.21
CA VAL A 55 3.92 14.83 -7.91
C VAL A 55 3.27 15.86 -6.98
N VAL A 56 3.14 15.57 -5.68
CA VAL A 56 2.59 16.52 -4.70
C VAL A 56 3.50 17.74 -4.53
N LEU A 57 4.81 17.57 -4.69
CA LEU A 57 5.77 18.68 -4.67
C LEU A 57 5.67 19.61 -5.90
N ASP A 58 5.13 19.09 -7.05
CA ASP A 58 4.91 19.91 -8.27
C ASP A 58 3.57 20.66 -8.25
N SER A 59 2.69 20.44 -7.27
CA SER A 59 1.37 21.09 -7.17
C SER A 59 1.38 22.35 -6.32
N GLY A 60 2.27 23.30 -6.63
CA GLY A 60 2.00 24.73 -6.47
C GLY A 60 1.91 25.32 -5.06
N ASP A 61 2.32 24.63 -4.03
CA ASP A 61 2.63 25.27 -2.75
C ASP A 61 4.08 25.76 -2.83
N THR A 62 4.26 27.08 -2.74
CA THR A 62 5.56 27.72 -2.87
C THR A 62 6.47 27.29 -1.72
N LEU A 63 7.18 26.18 -1.93
CA LEU A 63 8.31 25.81 -1.10
C LEU A 63 9.37 26.90 -1.28
N ASP A 64 9.88 27.40 -0.17
CA ASP A 64 10.98 28.35 -0.15
C ASP A 64 12.22 27.72 -0.79
N VAL A 65 12.39 27.95 -2.12
CA VAL A 65 13.43 27.37 -2.98
C VAL A 65 14.83 27.89 -2.60
N ASP A 66 14.95 28.77 -1.61
CA ASP A 66 16.21 29.40 -1.22
C ASP A 66 17.09 28.57 -0.26
N ASN A 67 16.61 27.38 0.20
CA ASN A 67 17.43 26.51 1.03
C ASN A 67 17.30 25.04 0.59
N PRO A 68 18.33 24.44 -0.06
CA PRO A 68 18.29 23.05 -0.54
C PRO A 68 18.09 22.01 0.58
N ASP A 69 18.51 22.29 1.81
CA ASP A 69 18.30 21.41 2.96
C ASP A 69 16.81 21.32 3.36
N ASN A 70 16.03 22.36 3.07
CA ASN A 70 14.61 22.39 3.38
C ASN A 70 13.80 21.53 2.38
N THR A 71 14.21 21.50 1.11
CA THR A 71 13.50 20.72 0.08
C THR A 71 13.60 19.22 0.28
N LEU A 72 14.74 18.72 0.73
CA LEU A 72 14.93 17.29 1.06
C LEU A 72 14.11 16.89 2.30
N THR A 73 14.14 17.72 3.34
CA THR A 73 13.35 17.47 4.56
C THR A 73 11.85 17.45 4.24
N ASP A 74 11.39 18.38 3.41
CA ASP A 74 9.98 18.48 2.99
C ASP A 74 9.59 17.26 2.12
N TYR A 75 10.49 16.80 1.24
CA TYR A 75 10.27 15.57 0.46
C TYR A 75 10.05 14.36 1.37
N PHE A 76 10.96 14.10 2.32
CA PHE A 76 10.82 12.96 3.23
C PHE A 76 9.60 13.08 4.13
N ALA A 77 9.25 14.31 4.56
CA ALA A 77 8.04 14.57 5.32
C ALA A 77 6.77 14.26 4.50
N ALA A 78 6.72 14.69 3.24
CA ALA A 78 5.62 14.42 2.32
C ALA A 78 5.45 12.92 2.05
N VAL A 79 6.57 12.22 1.81
CA VAL A 79 6.57 10.76 1.59
C VAL A 79 6.04 10.02 2.83
N ARG A 80 6.47 10.41 4.04
CA ARG A 80 5.96 9.82 5.29
C ARG A 80 4.48 10.08 5.49
N LEU A 81 4.01 11.29 5.17
CA LEU A 81 2.60 11.64 5.25
C LEU A 81 1.77 10.79 4.30
N SER A 82 2.17 10.68 3.02
CA SER A 82 1.49 9.86 2.03
C SER A 82 1.43 8.39 2.46
N ARG A 83 2.53 7.84 2.99
CA ARG A 83 2.57 6.48 3.55
C ARG A 83 1.61 6.32 4.73
N GLN A 84 1.56 7.31 5.63
CA GLN A 84 0.64 7.30 6.77
C GLN A 84 -0.81 7.33 6.31
N GLU A 85 -1.17 8.21 5.39
CA GLU A 85 -2.53 8.30 4.84
C GLU A 85 -2.96 6.99 4.15
N ALA A 86 -2.08 6.38 3.35
CA ALA A 86 -2.35 5.09 2.73
C ALA A 86 -2.58 3.99 3.77
N ARG A 87 -1.78 3.97 4.84
CA ARG A 87 -1.91 3.02 5.94
C ARG A 87 -3.20 3.25 6.73
N ASP A 88 -3.54 4.49 7.07
CA ASP A 88 -4.76 4.84 7.81
C ASP A 88 -6.00 4.45 7.01
N ASN A 89 -6.00 4.66 5.69
CA ASN A 89 -7.05 4.20 4.80
C ASN A 89 -7.18 2.66 4.79
N ALA A 90 -6.06 1.95 4.72
CA ALA A 90 -6.04 0.48 4.77
C ALA A 90 -6.57 -0.05 6.11
N VAL A 91 -6.15 0.54 7.22
CA VAL A 91 -6.67 0.21 8.57
C VAL A 91 -8.18 0.42 8.63
N GLY A 92 -8.69 1.55 8.11
CA GLY A 92 -10.12 1.83 8.08
C GLY A 92 -10.92 0.77 7.31
N LEU A 93 -10.44 0.37 6.12
CA LEU A 93 -11.08 -0.67 5.30
C LEU A 93 -11.06 -2.05 5.98
N LEU A 94 -9.93 -2.41 6.62
CA LEU A 94 -9.81 -3.68 7.34
C LEU A 94 -10.73 -3.71 8.57
N GLN A 95 -10.83 -2.61 9.31
CA GLN A 95 -11.76 -2.48 10.45
C GLN A 95 -13.22 -2.57 10.01
N GLU A 96 -13.58 -1.97 8.88
CA GLU A 96 -14.91 -2.08 8.31
C GLU A 96 -15.22 -3.54 7.90
N ALA A 97 -14.28 -4.21 7.24
CA ALA A 97 -14.41 -5.61 6.87
C ALA A 97 -14.54 -6.53 8.10
N MET A 98 -13.83 -6.23 9.20
CA MET A 98 -13.99 -6.95 10.47
C MET A 98 -15.34 -6.73 11.13
N ALA A 99 -15.91 -5.52 11.00
CA ALA A 99 -17.18 -5.16 11.63
C ALA A 99 -18.42 -5.71 10.87
N TYR A 100 -18.36 -5.76 9.56
CA TYR A 100 -19.49 -6.08 8.70
C TYR A 100 -19.31 -7.36 7.86
N GLY A 101 -18.11 -7.92 7.81
CA GLY A 101 -17.83 -9.18 7.13
C GLY A 101 -18.38 -10.40 7.86
N ASP A 102 -18.42 -11.53 7.17
CA ASP A 102 -18.66 -12.81 7.82
C ASP A 102 -17.46 -13.21 8.71
N SER A 103 -17.61 -14.29 9.48
CA SER A 103 -16.57 -14.71 10.44
C SER A 103 -15.23 -15.05 9.78
N GLU A 104 -15.22 -15.50 8.54
CA GLU A 104 -14.01 -15.83 7.80
C GLU A 104 -13.33 -14.55 7.28
N GLN A 105 -14.09 -13.63 6.71
CA GLN A 105 -13.59 -12.32 6.27
C GLN A 105 -13.05 -11.50 7.44
N ALA A 106 -13.76 -11.48 8.57
CA ALA A 106 -13.32 -10.78 9.78
C ALA A 106 -11.98 -11.35 10.30
N ALA A 107 -11.82 -12.68 10.31
CA ALA A 107 -10.56 -13.31 10.72
C ALA A 107 -9.41 -12.97 9.76
N GLN A 108 -9.64 -13.03 8.44
CA GLN A 108 -8.63 -12.66 7.43
C GLN A 108 -8.22 -11.19 7.55
N SER A 109 -9.18 -10.28 7.71
CA SER A 109 -8.91 -8.85 7.90
C SER A 109 -8.13 -8.57 9.17
N GLY A 110 -8.37 -9.34 10.25
CA GLY A 110 -7.59 -9.26 11.49
C GLY A 110 -6.12 -9.63 11.28
N VAL A 111 -5.85 -10.69 10.53
CA VAL A 111 -4.47 -11.09 10.17
C VAL A 111 -3.78 -10.02 9.31
N GLN A 112 -4.48 -9.48 8.32
CA GLN A 112 -3.94 -8.40 7.47
C GLN A 112 -3.64 -7.13 8.27
N LEU A 113 -4.51 -6.78 9.22
CA LEU A 113 -4.29 -5.64 10.11
C LEU A 113 -3.03 -5.84 10.97
N GLU A 114 -2.85 -7.05 11.52
CA GLU A 114 -1.65 -7.37 12.29
C GLU A 114 -0.39 -7.27 11.42
N GLN A 115 -0.41 -7.82 10.20
CA GLN A 115 0.70 -7.71 9.25
C GLN A 115 1.02 -6.24 8.92
N LEU A 116 0.02 -5.41 8.69
CA LEU A 116 0.19 -3.98 8.40
C LEU A 116 0.88 -3.24 9.56
N ILE A 117 0.51 -3.57 10.80
CA ILE A 117 1.13 -3.01 12.00
C ILE A 117 2.59 -3.47 12.12
N GLN A 118 2.87 -4.76 11.94
CA GLN A 118 4.22 -5.31 12.02
C GLN A 118 5.14 -4.72 10.93
N THR A 119 4.64 -4.59 9.71
CA THR A 119 5.35 -3.92 8.62
C THR A 119 5.73 -2.49 9.01
N GLY A 120 4.77 -1.71 9.53
CA GLY A 120 5.04 -0.34 9.95
C GLY A 120 6.06 -0.20 11.09
N LEU A 121 6.03 -1.12 12.04
CA LEU A 121 7.03 -1.15 13.12
C LEU A 121 8.42 -1.50 12.59
N CYS A 122 8.52 -2.46 11.69
CA CYS A 122 9.78 -2.87 11.07
C CYS A 122 10.37 -1.74 10.21
N GLU A 123 9.56 -1.07 9.38
CA GLU A 123 9.98 0.11 8.60
C GLU A 123 10.56 1.20 9.51
N ALA A 124 9.84 1.57 10.57
CA ALA A 124 10.27 2.59 11.51
C ALA A 124 11.58 2.21 12.24
N GLN A 125 11.77 0.93 12.52
CA GLN A 125 12.98 0.41 13.15
C GLN A 125 14.17 0.50 12.20
N ILE A 126 14.00 0.11 10.93
CA ILE A 126 15.02 0.22 9.88
C ILE A 126 15.42 1.69 9.69
N GLU A 127 14.44 2.59 9.54
CA GLU A 127 14.69 4.04 9.41
C GLU A 127 15.50 4.58 10.59
N SER A 128 15.12 4.22 11.82
CA SER A 128 15.82 4.63 13.04
C SER A 128 17.27 4.15 13.07
N LEU A 129 17.53 2.92 12.62
CA LEU A 129 18.88 2.35 12.57
C LEU A 129 19.74 3.02 11.49
N ILE A 130 19.18 3.34 10.34
CA ILE A 130 19.87 4.06 9.27
C ILE A 130 20.27 5.46 9.74
N ILE A 131 19.34 6.21 10.36
CA ILE A 131 19.61 7.52 10.94
C ILE A 131 20.68 7.42 12.05
N ALA A 132 20.63 6.38 12.88
CA ALA A 132 21.65 6.14 13.92
C ALA A 132 23.05 5.86 13.35
N LYS A 133 23.16 5.43 12.08
CA LYS A 133 24.44 5.28 11.36
C LYS A 133 24.99 6.60 10.82
N GLY A 134 24.23 7.70 10.90
CA GLY A 134 24.66 9.04 10.52
C GLY A 134 24.09 9.54 9.19
N TYR A 135 23.16 8.82 8.56
CA TYR A 135 22.44 9.34 7.41
C TYR A 135 21.44 10.41 7.87
N VAL A 136 21.29 11.46 7.06
CA VAL A 136 20.51 12.66 7.43
C VAL A 136 19.03 12.32 7.53
N ASP A 137 18.50 11.62 6.54
CA ASP A 137 17.10 11.18 6.51
C ASP A 137 16.91 9.96 5.60
N CYS A 138 15.87 9.17 5.87
CA CYS A 138 15.50 8.04 5.02
C CYS A 138 14.04 7.64 5.24
N VAL A 139 13.48 6.95 4.25
CA VAL A 139 12.16 6.31 4.35
C VAL A 139 12.25 4.90 3.80
N ALA A 140 11.70 3.94 4.53
CA ALA A 140 11.65 2.55 4.15
C ALA A 140 10.22 2.13 3.76
N TYR A 141 10.10 1.36 2.69
CA TYR A 141 8.86 0.74 2.22
C TYR A 141 9.04 -0.75 2.09
N MET A 142 8.25 -1.49 2.83
CA MET A 142 8.20 -2.95 2.73
C MET A 142 7.01 -3.38 1.88
N SER A 143 7.24 -4.34 0.99
CA SER A 143 6.23 -5.03 0.19
C SER A 143 6.43 -6.54 0.27
N GLU A 144 5.52 -7.33 -0.30
CA GLU A 144 5.68 -8.79 -0.34
C GLU A 144 6.94 -9.23 -1.11
N ASP A 145 7.35 -8.47 -2.11
CA ASP A 145 8.49 -8.81 -3.00
C ASP A 145 9.83 -8.31 -2.47
N GLY A 146 9.85 -7.38 -1.50
CA GLY A 146 11.09 -6.82 -0.97
C GLY A 146 10.91 -5.48 -0.26
N ILE A 147 11.99 -4.76 -0.11
CA ILE A 147 12.03 -3.45 0.55
C ILE A 147 12.75 -2.42 -0.32
N SER A 148 12.17 -1.22 -0.41
CA SER A 148 12.80 -0.04 -0.98
C SER A 148 13.13 0.95 0.12
N VAL A 149 14.37 1.42 0.16
CA VAL A 149 14.85 2.41 1.14
C VAL A 149 15.32 3.64 0.38
N ALA A 150 14.58 4.73 0.49
CA ALA A 150 15.00 6.05 0.00
C ALA A 150 15.85 6.73 1.07
N VAL A 151 17.03 7.21 0.70
CA VAL A 151 18.00 7.78 1.64
C VAL A 151 18.47 9.13 1.12
N ALA A 152 18.50 10.14 1.99
CA ALA A 152 19.10 11.42 1.68
C ALA A 152 20.60 11.24 1.41
N ALA A 153 21.03 11.64 0.21
CA ALA A 153 22.40 11.48 -0.20
C ALA A 153 23.35 12.33 0.67
N PRO A 154 24.45 11.75 1.16
CA PRO A 154 25.53 12.56 1.73
C PRO A 154 26.21 13.38 0.64
N GLU A 155 27.03 14.37 1.03
CA GLU A 155 27.86 15.12 0.10
C GLU A 155 28.73 14.14 -0.72
N GLY A 156 28.52 14.10 -2.04
CA GLY A 156 29.23 13.19 -2.95
C GLY A 156 28.47 11.91 -3.32
N GLY A 157 27.21 11.79 -2.89
CA GLY A 157 26.33 10.67 -3.23
C GLY A 157 26.57 9.40 -2.40
N LEU A 158 25.63 8.45 -2.49
CA LEU A 158 25.76 7.14 -1.85
C LEU A 158 26.86 6.30 -2.50
N GLN A 159 27.81 5.87 -1.69
CA GLN A 159 28.88 4.97 -2.15
C GLN A 159 28.42 3.50 -2.00
N GLN A 160 29.10 2.60 -2.68
CA GLN A 160 28.81 1.16 -2.58
C GLN A 160 28.91 0.64 -1.12
N ALA A 161 29.78 1.24 -0.31
CA ALA A 161 29.90 0.92 1.11
C ALA A 161 28.65 1.32 1.90
N ASP A 162 28.03 2.46 1.57
CA ASP A 162 26.79 2.94 2.21
C ASP A 162 25.63 2.00 1.89
N VAL A 163 25.50 1.61 0.62
CA VAL A 163 24.48 0.65 0.19
C VAL A 163 24.67 -0.69 0.92
N ALA A 164 25.89 -1.14 1.12
CA ALA A 164 26.16 -2.38 1.87
C ALA A 164 25.77 -2.27 3.34
N VAL A 165 26.01 -1.13 3.99
CA VAL A 165 25.62 -0.86 5.38
C VAL A 165 24.09 -0.84 5.52
N ILE A 166 23.39 -0.18 4.59
CA ILE A 166 21.94 -0.11 4.58
C ILE A 166 21.34 -1.51 4.36
N ALA A 167 21.88 -2.26 3.40
CA ALA A 167 21.44 -3.62 3.13
C ALA A 167 21.65 -4.55 4.34
N ASP A 168 22.76 -4.42 5.05
CA ASP A 168 23.05 -5.18 6.27
C ASP A 168 22.05 -4.87 7.39
N ILE A 169 21.67 -3.60 7.58
CA ILE A 169 20.64 -3.20 8.52
C ILE A 169 19.31 -3.89 8.15
N VAL A 170 18.90 -3.81 6.89
CA VAL A 170 17.64 -4.42 6.42
C VAL A 170 17.66 -5.93 6.63
N MET A 171 18.70 -6.62 6.21
CA MET A 171 18.82 -8.09 6.37
C MET A 171 18.84 -8.53 7.84
N THR A 172 19.28 -7.66 8.75
CA THR A 172 19.28 -7.96 10.20
C THR A 172 17.89 -7.81 10.81
N GLN A 173 17.05 -6.95 10.25
CA GLN A 173 15.70 -6.66 10.75
C GLN A 173 14.61 -7.46 10.03
N THR A 174 14.93 -8.06 8.87
CA THR A 174 13.99 -8.76 8.01
C THR A 174 14.58 -10.07 7.50
N ASP A 175 13.73 -10.92 6.91
CA ASP A 175 14.14 -12.13 6.22
C ASP A 175 14.44 -11.92 4.71
N TYR A 176 14.51 -10.65 4.25
CA TYR A 176 14.76 -10.36 2.84
C TYR A 176 16.20 -10.71 2.42
N ALA A 177 16.30 -11.34 1.27
CA ALA A 177 17.59 -11.54 0.60
C ALA A 177 18.08 -10.21 -0.02
N ILE A 178 19.40 -10.07 -0.20
CA ILE A 178 20.00 -8.86 -0.78
C ILE A 178 19.41 -8.46 -2.13
N GLY A 179 18.94 -9.39 -2.94
CA GLY A 179 18.31 -9.13 -4.23
C GLY A 179 16.90 -8.52 -4.14
N GLN A 180 16.30 -8.54 -2.96
CA GLN A 180 14.99 -7.95 -2.66
C GLN A 180 15.11 -6.56 -2.01
N ILE A 181 16.34 -6.08 -1.81
CA ILE A 181 16.60 -4.78 -1.18
C ILE A 181 16.98 -3.78 -2.27
N ARG A 182 16.21 -2.71 -2.37
CA ARG A 182 16.49 -1.59 -3.26
C ARG A 182 16.86 -0.36 -2.42
N VAL A 183 18.01 0.23 -2.67
CA VAL A 183 18.41 1.51 -2.08
C VAL A 183 18.31 2.58 -3.15
N VAL A 184 17.55 3.64 -2.86
CA VAL A 184 17.31 4.78 -3.76
C VAL A 184 17.95 6.02 -3.14
N GLU A 185 18.80 6.68 -3.90
CA GLU A 185 19.41 7.95 -3.52
C GLU A 185 18.46 9.11 -3.82
N VAL A 186 18.28 10.01 -2.87
CA VAL A 186 17.50 11.26 -3.02
C VAL A 186 18.44 12.42 -2.79
N GLN A 187 18.49 13.37 -3.76
CA GLN A 187 19.34 14.57 -3.76
C GLN A 187 18.52 15.83 -3.74
#